data_d28af1af9770f0fb867a54b519dbf0d2
#
_entry.id   d28af1af9770f0fb867a54b519dbf0d2
#
_cell.length_a   1.000
_cell.length_b   1.000
_cell.length_c   1.000
_cell.angle_alpha   90.00
_cell.angle_beta   90.00
_cell.angle_gamma   90.00
#
_symmetry.space_group_name_H-M   'P 1'
#
loop_
_entity.id
_entity.type
_entity.pdbx_description
1 polymer ?
#
loop_
_entity_poly.entity_id
_entity_poly.type
_entity_poly.pdbx_seq_one_letter_code
_entity_poly.pdbx_strand_id
1 'polypeptide(L)'
;MELCNITGLKGKVTIPGDKSISHRCIMFGSIANGTTQIHNFLSGADCLATIRCFRELGIEIEVESDYSSVIVHGKGLHGLSAPEKILDVGNSGTTTRLISGILAGQPFDSKLSGDESLNSRPMKRIIEPLTQMGAHISSILRNGCAPLYITPAQLHGIHYDSPVASAQVKSCLLLAGLYADGETSVTEPSLSRNHTELMLKEFGADIRSTFEIGSSKATAIIRPCEELYGQEITVPGDISSAAYFIAAGLIVPDSEILVENVGINPTRAGILRVCEDMGGDITLLNERTEGGERIADVLVRTSRLHGTTIEGDIIPTLIDEIPVIAVMAAMAEGTTVIKDAAELKVKETDRIETVTDNLKAMGCDVTPTEDGMIINGGRPLHGVSIHTLLDHRIAMAFSIAALVAEGTTKILDSKCVDVSYPTFYDTFEQLL
;
A
#
# COMPACT_ATOMS: atom_id res chain seq x y z
N MET A 1 -8.38 -23.01 -1.76
CA MET A 1 -9.51 -22.70 -0.88
C MET A 1 -10.81 -22.87 -1.66
N GLU A 2 -11.80 -23.51 -1.10
CA GLU A 2 -13.14 -23.61 -1.69
C GLU A 2 -14.12 -22.84 -0.81
N LEU A 3 -14.95 -21.99 -1.43
CA LEU A 3 -15.90 -21.09 -0.77
C LEU A 3 -17.28 -21.23 -1.43
N CYS A 4 -18.32 -21.04 -0.65
CA CYS A 4 -19.71 -21.05 -1.11
C CYS A 4 -20.41 -19.75 -0.68
N ASN A 5 -21.55 -19.48 -1.27
CA ASN A 5 -22.38 -18.35 -0.86
C ASN A 5 -22.88 -18.50 0.59
N ILE A 6 -22.94 -17.39 1.26
CA ILE A 6 -23.37 -17.28 2.67
C ILE A 6 -24.31 -16.08 2.86
N THR A 7 -24.89 -16.00 4.04
CA THR A 7 -25.71 -14.87 4.48
C THR A 7 -25.38 -14.54 5.92
N GLY A 8 -25.55 -13.28 6.30
CA GLY A 8 -25.55 -12.87 7.69
C GLY A 8 -24.18 -12.77 8.35
N LEU A 9 -23.18 -12.19 7.66
CA LEU A 9 -21.91 -11.85 8.30
C LEU A 9 -22.13 -10.81 9.40
N LYS A 10 -21.80 -11.18 10.66
CA LYS A 10 -22.00 -10.26 11.79
C LYS A 10 -20.85 -10.32 12.76
N GLY A 11 -20.43 -9.17 13.26
CA GLY A 11 -19.42 -9.11 14.29
C GLY A 11 -18.45 -7.95 14.13
N LYS A 12 -17.33 -8.10 14.81
CA LYS A 12 -16.23 -7.13 14.79
C LYS A 12 -14.99 -7.78 14.22
N VAL A 13 -14.23 -7.02 13.45
CA VAL A 13 -12.93 -7.45 12.94
C VAL A 13 -11.87 -6.41 13.24
N THR A 14 -10.71 -6.88 13.68
CA THR A 14 -9.50 -6.07 13.79
C THR A 14 -8.62 -6.36 12.58
N ILE A 15 -8.18 -5.31 11.93
CA ILE A 15 -7.42 -5.39 10.69
C ILE A 15 -5.92 -5.32 10.99
N PRO A 16 -5.07 -6.12 10.33
CA PRO A 16 -3.63 -5.96 10.43
C PRO A 16 -3.17 -4.55 10.14
N GLY A 17 -2.07 -4.15 10.75
CA GLY A 17 -1.51 -2.81 10.60
C GLY A 17 -1.23 -2.43 9.14
N ASP A 18 -1.35 -1.13 8.83
CA ASP A 18 -1.08 -0.60 7.49
C ASP A 18 0.34 -0.94 7.03
N LYS A 19 0.44 -1.56 5.85
CA LYS A 19 1.69 -2.00 5.23
C LYS A 19 2.66 -0.84 5.02
N SER A 20 2.15 0.27 4.49
CA SER A 20 2.97 1.45 4.15
C SER A 20 3.52 2.14 5.39
N ILE A 21 2.74 2.18 6.47
CA ILE A 21 3.14 2.74 7.77
C ILE A 21 4.12 1.79 8.46
N SER A 22 3.86 0.47 8.46
CA SER A 22 4.76 -0.53 9.04
C SER A 22 6.17 -0.48 8.44
N HIS A 23 6.30 -0.39 7.11
CA HIS A 23 7.60 -0.17 6.46
C HIS A 23 8.32 1.08 7.00
N ARG A 24 7.59 2.19 7.09
CA ARG A 24 8.14 3.48 7.51
C ARG A 24 8.53 3.50 8.98
N CYS A 25 7.79 2.84 9.83
CA CYS A 25 8.16 2.69 11.26
C CYS A 25 9.54 2.06 11.41
N ILE A 26 9.84 0.99 10.66
CA ILE A 26 11.17 0.36 10.68
C ILE A 26 12.23 1.31 10.11
N MET A 27 11.96 1.90 8.94
CA MET A 27 12.93 2.77 8.26
C MET A 27 13.27 4.01 9.07
N PHE A 28 12.24 4.73 9.55
CA PHE A 28 12.44 5.99 10.28
C PHE A 28 12.96 5.73 11.68
N GLY A 29 12.45 4.68 12.37
CA GLY A 29 12.99 4.26 13.65
C GLY A 29 14.48 3.90 13.58
N SER A 30 14.91 3.28 12.49
CA SER A 30 16.31 2.89 12.29
C SER A 30 17.27 4.07 12.14
N ILE A 31 16.83 5.15 11.49
CA ILE A 31 17.60 6.38 11.27
C ILE A 31 17.28 7.50 12.27
N ALA A 32 16.45 7.23 13.26
CA ALA A 32 16.20 8.12 14.40
C ALA A 32 17.19 7.87 15.52
N ASN A 33 17.36 8.82 16.42
CA ASN A 33 18.07 8.65 17.69
C ASN A 33 17.10 8.11 18.74
N GLY A 34 17.54 7.09 19.48
CA GLY A 34 16.75 6.46 20.55
C GLY A 34 15.91 5.29 20.05
N THR A 35 14.93 4.91 20.83
CA THR A 35 14.11 3.72 20.61
C THR A 35 12.77 4.09 19.97
N THR A 36 12.38 3.36 18.95
CA THR A 36 11.02 3.41 18.38
C THR A 36 10.29 2.13 18.75
N GLN A 37 9.17 2.27 19.47
CA GLN A 37 8.28 1.17 19.82
C GLN A 37 7.07 1.17 18.89
N ILE A 38 6.79 0.03 18.26
CA ILE A 38 5.78 -0.11 17.23
C ILE A 38 4.78 -1.17 17.65
N HIS A 39 3.50 -0.80 17.76
CA HIS A 39 2.38 -1.69 18.05
C HIS A 39 1.56 -1.97 16.80
N ASN A 40 0.91 -3.12 16.71
CA ASN A 40 0.11 -3.57 15.57
C ASN A 40 0.89 -3.56 14.24
N PHE A 41 2.15 -4.03 14.27
CA PHE A 41 3.00 -4.10 13.10
C PHE A 41 2.49 -5.17 12.12
N LEU A 42 2.51 -4.89 10.80
CA LEU A 42 2.19 -5.90 9.81
C LEU A 42 3.33 -6.90 9.62
N SER A 43 3.09 -8.17 9.97
CA SER A 43 4.04 -9.28 9.80
C SER A 43 4.12 -9.86 8.38
N GLY A 44 3.63 -9.13 7.37
CA GLY A 44 3.69 -9.54 5.97
C GLY A 44 5.13 -9.62 5.44
N ALA A 45 5.36 -10.50 4.45
CA ALA A 45 6.69 -10.81 3.91
C ALA A 45 7.49 -9.57 3.47
N ASP A 46 6.80 -8.56 2.92
CA ASP A 46 7.41 -7.29 2.51
C ASP A 46 7.96 -6.49 3.70
N CYS A 47 7.20 -6.37 4.78
CA CYS A 47 7.61 -5.64 5.99
C CYS A 47 8.76 -6.37 6.70
N LEU A 48 8.70 -7.71 6.73
CA LEU A 48 9.78 -8.54 7.27
C LEU A 48 11.07 -8.41 6.45
N ALA A 49 10.98 -8.22 5.13
CA ALA A 49 12.15 -7.92 4.29
C ALA A 49 12.80 -6.58 4.70
N THR A 50 12.00 -5.56 5.05
CA THR A 50 12.53 -4.30 5.58
C THR A 50 13.30 -4.51 6.89
N ILE A 51 12.76 -5.29 7.83
CA ILE A 51 13.46 -5.63 9.08
C ILE A 51 14.79 -6.31 8.79
N ARG A 52 14.82 -7.32 7.90
CA ARG A 52 16.08 -8.00 7.52
C ARG A 52 17.10 -7.03 6.95
N CYS A 53 16.70 -6.14 6.04
CA CYS A 53 17.60 -5.15 5.46
C CYS A 53 18.24 -4.24 6.53
N PHE A 54 17.43 -3.72 7.48
CA PHE A 54 17.96 -2.84 8.50
C PHE A 54 18.80 -3.58 9.56
N ARG A 55 18.51 -4.85 9.84
CA ARG A 55 19.41 -5.69 10.64
C ARG A 55 20.78 -5.89 9.96
N GLU A 56 20.82 -6.15 8.65
CA GLU A 56 22.07 -6.23 7.87
C GLU A 56 22.81 -4.87 7.81
N LEU A 57 22.09 -3.75 7.97
CA LEU A 57 22.66 -2.41 8.10
C LEU A 57 23.07 -2.06 9.54
N GLY A 58 23.07 -3.06 10.45
CA GLY A 58 23.60 -2.93 11.81
C GLY A 58 22.60 -2.38 12.83
N ILE A 59 21.31 -2.33 12.52
CA ILE A 59 20.27 -1.91 13.48
C ILE A 59 19.77 -3.11 14.28
N GLU A 60 19.76 -2.96 15.60
CA GLU A 60 19.10 -3.92 16.49
C GLU A 60 17.60 -3.71 16.46
N ILE A 61 16.87 -4.77 16.09
CA ILE A 61 15.39 -4.76 16.00
C ILE A 61 14.87 -5.98 16.72
N GLU A 62 14.16 -5.75 17.81
CA GLU A 62 13.48 -6.78 18.59
C GLU A 62 12.06 -6.97 18.05
N VAL A 63 11.62 -8.21 17.95
CA VAL A 63 10.29 -8.55 17.41
C VAL A 63 9.67 -9.58 18.34
N GLU A 64 8.49 -9.30 18.87
CA GLU A 64 7.73 -10.30 19.63
C GLU A 64 7.28 -11.44 18.73
N SER A 65 7.10 -12.63 19.31
CA SER A 65 6.84 -13.86 18.55
C SER A 65 5.56 -13.82 17.73
N ASP A 66 4.58 -13.02 18.14
CA ASP A 66 3.31 -12.79 17.46
C ASP A 66 3.28 -11.50 16.61
N TYR A 67 4.42 -10.79 16.55
CA TYR A 67 4.57 -9.49 15.87
C TYR A 67 3.65 -8.38 16.42
N SER A 68 3.07 -8.54 17.59
CA SER A 68 2.22 -7.51 18.21
C SER A 68 3.00 -6.24 18.54
N SER A 69 4.31 -6.39 18.83
CA SER A 69 5.23 -5.29 19.11
C SER A 69 6.57 -5.50 18.41
N VAL A 70 7.12 -4.40 17.91
CA VAL A 70 8.47 -4.33 17.34
C VAL A 70 9.20 -3.15 17.98
N ILE A 71 10.43 -3.37 18.45
CA ILE A 71 11.29 -2.33 19.04
C ILE A 71 12.49 -2.13 18.14
N VAL A 72 12.70 -0.89 17.70
CA VAL A 72 13.83 -0.50 16.84
C VAL A 72 14.77 0.40 17.63
N HIS A 73 16.03 -0.03 17.80
CA HIS A 73 17.08 0.74 18.44
C HIS A 73 17.81 1.57 17.39
N GLY A 74 17.27 2.77 17.12
CA GLY A 74 17.79 3.67 16.10
C GLY A 74 19.17 4.24 16.44
N LYS A 75 19.97 4.50 15.41
CA LYS A 75 21.36 4.97 15.53
C LYS A 75 21.59 6.35 14.89
N GLY A 76 20.51 7.07 14.57
CA GLY A 76 20.58 8.37 13.89
C GLY A 76 20.84 8.25 12.39
N LEU A 77 20.79 9.38 11.69
CA LEU A 77 20.87 9.48 10.23
C LEU A 77 22.13 8.83 9.65
N HIS A 78 23.25 8.89 10.36
CA HIS A 78 24.56 8.40 9.91
C HIS A 78 25.05 7.15 10.67
N GLY A 79 24.16 6.50 11.44
CA GLY A 79 24.52 5.36 12.30
C GLY A 79 24.38 3.99 11.63
N LEU A 80 24.00 3.91 10.36
CA LEU A 80 23.95 2.67 9.62
C LEU A 80 25.36 2.14 9.31
N SER A 81 25.51 0.83 9.22
CA SER A 81 26.76 0.14 8.90
C SER A 81 26.74 -0.44 7.49
N ALA A 82 27.91 -0.54 6.85
CA ALA A 82 28.03 -1.18 5.56
C ALA A 82 27.53 -2.64 5.63
N PRO A 83 26.64 -3.07 4.73
CA PRO A 83 26.14 -4.44 4.73
C PRO A 83 27.24 -5.39 4.19
N GLU A 84 27.37 -6.56 4.82
CA GLU A 84 28.33 -7.59 4.35
C GLU A 84 27.81 -8.33 3.10
N LYS A 85 26.51 -8.31 2.87
CA LYS A 85 25.82 -9.03 1.79
C LYS A 85 24.96 -8.10 0.96
N ILE A 86 24.46 -8.62 -0.16
CA ILE A 86 23.39 -7.97 -0.92
C ILE A 86 22.14 -7.91 -0.01
N LEU A 87 21.56 -6.74 0.11
CA LEU A 87 20.30 -6.55 0.83
C LEU A 87 19.17 -7.22 0.06
N ASP A 88 18.63 -8.30 0.65
CA ASP A 88 17.51 -9.03 0.07
C ASP A 88 16.19 -8.35 0.45
N VAL A 89 15.60 -7.70 -0.53
CA VAL A 89 14.32 -6.98 -0.39
C VAL A 89 13.11 -7.87 -0.70
N GLY A 90 13.31 -9.16 -1.02
CA GLY A 90 12.25 -10.09 -1.39
C GLY A 90 11.47 -9.61 -2.61
N ASN A 91 10.13 -9.55 -2.52
CA ASN A 91 9.25 -8.98 -3.55
C ASN A 91 8.88 -7.51 -3.26
N SER A 92 9.48 -6.86 -2.27
CA SER A 92 9.06 -5.55 -1.79
C SER A 92 9.59 -4.39 -2.64
N GLY A 93 8.74 -3.87 -3.53
CA GLY A 93 9.02 -2.62 -4.26
C GLY A 93 9.08 -1.40 -3.34
N THR A 94 8.36 -1.42 -2.21
CA THR A 94 8.39 -0.34 -1.21
C THR A 94 9.75 -0.32 -0.52
N THR A 95 10.22 -1.47 -0.01
CA THR A 95 11.54 -1.56 0.61
C THR A 95 12.61 -1.07 -0.36
N THR A 96 12.63 -1.61 -1.59
CA THR A 96 13.64 -1.27 -2.59
C THR A 96 13.71 0.24 -2.85
N ARG A 97 12.56 0.87 -3.11
CA ARG A 97 12.55 2.29 -3.51
C ARG A 97 12.84 3.23 -2.36
N LEU A 98 12.25 3.00 -1.19
CA LEU A 98 12.43 3.90 -0.05
C LEU A 98 13.84 3.79 0.55
N ILE A 99 14.33 2.57 0.76
CA ILE A 99 15.67 2.37 1.31
C ILE A 99 16.77 2.93 0.40
N SER A 100 16.54 2.95 -0.94
CA SER A 100 17.48 3.55 -1.89
C SER A 100 17.72 5.03 -1.61
N GLY A 101 16.66 5.77 -1.19
CA GLY A 101 16.80 7.16 -0.77
C GLY A 101 17.69 7.32 0.47
N ILE A 102 17.51 6.45 1.47
CA ILE A 102 18.35 6.44 2.68
C ILE A 102 19.78 6.06 2.36
N LEU A 103 19.99 5.00 1.57
CA LEU A 103 21.31 4.49 1.21
C LEU A 103 22.12 5.45 0.35
N ALA A 104 21.45 6.26 -0.47
CA ALA A 104 22.10 7.29 -1.29
C ALA A 104 22.86 8.34 -0.45
N GLY A 105 22.45 8.56 0.81
CA GLY A 105 23.10 9.45 1.75
C GLY A 105 24.13 8.80 2.67
N GLN A 106 24.42 7.50 2.51
CA GLN A 106 25.34 6.77 3.39
C GLN A 106 26.77 6.75 2.85
N PRO A 107 27.80 6.68 3.74
CA PRO A 107 29.22 6.72 3.35
C PRO A 107 29.79 5.35 2.94
N PHE A 108 28.97 4.41 2.51
CA PHE A 108 29.39 3.05 2.14
C PHE A 108 28.63 2.51 0.92
N ASP A 109 29.22 1.51 0.29
CA ASP A 109 28.65 0.80 -0.85
C ASP A 109 27.51 -0.13 -0.40
N SER A 110 26.47 -0.22 -1.21
CA SER A 110 25.37 -1.15 -0.96
C SER A 110 24.79 -1.72 -2.26
N LYS A 111 24.28 -2.94 -2.19
CA LYS A 111 23.58 -3.60 -3.29
C LYS A 111 22.22 -4.10 -2.80
N LEU A 112 21.21 -3.91 -3.65
CA LEU A 112 19.83 -4.32 -3.41
C LEU A 112 19.40 -5.33 -4.48
N SER A 113 18.79 -6.43 -4.09
CA SER A 113 18.21 -7.42 -5.00
C SER A 113 16.99 -8.06 -4.35
N GLY A 114 16.06 -8.53 -5.15
CA GLY A 114 14.93 -9.30 -4.70
C GLY A 114 14.72 -10.54 -5.54
N ASP A 115 13.50 -11.06 -5.53
CA ASP A 115 13.10 -12.18 -6.37
C ASP A 115 13.01 -11.78 -7.87
N GLU A 116 12.69 -12.74 -8.73
CA GLU A 116 12.60 -12.54 -10.16
C GLU A 116 11.54 -11.50 -10.54
N SER A 117 10.40 -11.51 -9.85
CA SER A 117 9.32 -10.54 -10.06
C SER A 117 9.77 -9.12 -9.73
N LEU A 118 10.40 -8.90 -8.56
CA LEU A 118 10.93 -7.58 -8.20
C LEU A 118 12.02 -7.14 -9.18
N ASN A 119 12.94 -8.02 -9.52
CA ASN A 119 14.07 -7.72 -10.40
C ASN A 119 13.64 -7.42 -11.85
N SER A 120 12.38 -7.68 -12.21
CA SER A 120 11.79 -7.27 -13.49
C SER A 120 11.14 -5.89 -13.45
N ARG A 121 10.87 -5.34 -12.25
CA ARG A 121 10.14 -4.06 -12.12
C ARG A 121 11.02 -2.85 -12.44
N PRO A 122 10.47 -1.82 -13.13
CA PRO A 122 11.22 -0.61 -13.47
C PRO A 122 11.66 0.18 -12.22
N MET A 123 12.97 0.49 -12.16
CA MET A 123 13.57 1.31 -11.10
C MET A 123 14.08 2.67 -11.63
N LYS A 124 13.98 2.93 -12.93
CA LYS A 124 14.35 4.22 -13.53
C LYS A 124 13.69 5.40 -12.85
N ARG A 125 12.40 5.23 -12.42
CA ARG A 125 11.62 6.28 -11.76
C ARG A 125 12.23 6.79 -10.43
N ILE A 126 13.17 6.05 -9.82
CA ILE A 126 13.95 6.52 -8.67
C ILE A 126 15.42 6.76 -9.03
N ILE A 127 16.00 5.98 -9.96
CA ILE A 127 17.39 6.14 -10.39
C ILE A 127 17.63 7.53 -10.98
N GLU A 128 16.77 7.95 -11.91
CA GLU A 128 16.91 9.24 -12.61
C GLU A 128 16.87 10.45 -11.66
N PRO A 129 15.84 10.62 -10.81
CA PRO A 129 15.81 11.76 -9.91
C PRO A 129 16.85 11.70 -8.78
N LEU A 130 17.19 10.51 -8.26
CA LEU A 130 18.32 10.39 -7.32
C LEU A 130 19.64 10.80 -7.96
N THR A 131 19.86 10.44 -9.24
CA THR A 131 21.05 10.89 -10.00
C THR A 131 21.07 12.41 -10.17
N GLN A 132 19.91 13.05 -10.36
CA GLN A 132 19.81 14.53 -10.38
C GLN A 132 20.19 15.14 -9.02
N MET A 133 19.93 14.45 -7.91
CA MET A 133 20.40 14.85 -6.58
C MET A 133 21.90 14.63 -6.38
N GLY A 134 22.62 14.05 -7.34
CA GLY A 134 24.04 13.72 -7.24
C GLY A 134 24.33 12.30 -6.74
N ALA A 135 23.31 11.46 -6.50
CA ALA A 135 23.51 10.08 -6.05
C ALA A 135 24.19 9.22 -7.11
N HIS A 136 25.08 8.34 -6.67
CA HIS A 136 25.70 7.32 -7.50
C HIS A 136 24.91 6.02 -7.38
N ILE A 137 23.82 5.90 -8.15
CA ILE A 137 22.95 4.72 -8.19
C ILE A 137 22.84 4.16 -9.61
N SER A 138 22.90 2.85 -9.76
CA SER A 138 22.83 2.19 -11.06
C SER A 138 22.13 0.83 -11.00
N SER A 139 21.50 0.45 -12.11
CA SER A 139 21.06 -0.93 -12.37
C SER A 139 22.26 -1.77 -12.77
N ILE A 140 22.56 -2.83 -12.03
CA ILE A 140 23.75 -3.70 -12.27
C ILE A 140 23.66 -4.33 -13.66
N LEU A 141 22.46 -4.76 -14.07
CA LEU A 141 22.21 -5.38 -15.39
C LEU A 141 22.00 -4.34 -16.51
N ARG A 142 22.08 -3.04 -16.20
CA ARG A 142 21.88 -1.92 -17.14
C ARG A 142 20.52 -1.94 -17.88
N ASN A 143 19.53 -2.62 -17.34
CA ASN A 143 18.17 -2.73 -17.88
C ASN A 143 17.17 -1.76 -17.22
N GLY A 144 17.63 -0.95 -16.25
CA GLY A 144 16.79 -0.02 -15.50
C GLY A 144 15.93 -0.68 -14.41
N CYS A 145 16.18 -1.95 -14.10
CA CYS A 145 15.55 -2.72 -13.03
C CYS A 145 16.56 -3.05 -11.92
N ALA A 146 16.13 -3.71 -10.86
CA ALA A 146 17.05 -4.30 -9.88
C ALA A 146 17.82 -5.49 -10.53
N PRO A 147 18.96 -5.95 -9.99
CA PRO A 147 19.64 -5.44 -8.79
C PRO A 147 20.22 -4.03 -8.95
N LEU A 148 20.18 -3.27 -7.85
CA LEU A 148 20.73 -1.91 -7.78
C LEU A 148 22.07 -1.88 -7.06
N TYR A 149 22.95 -0.97 -7.48
CA TYR A 149 24.20 -0.66 -6.81
C TYR A 149 24.27 0.82 -6.49
N ILE A 150 24.53 1.14 -5.22
CA ILE A 150 24.60 2.49 -4.70
C ILE A 150 25.96 2.66 -4.03
N THR A 151 26.65 3.75 -4.36
CA THR A 151 27.96 4.10 -3.78
C THR A 151 27.90 5.48 -3.15
N PRO A 152 28.80 5.81 -2.20
CA PRO A 152 28.85 7.10 -1.53
C PRO A 152 28.85 8.27 -2.50
N ALA A 153 28.02 9.27 -2.21
CA ALA A 153 27.95 10.51 -2.98
C ALA A 153 27.55 11.68 -2.08
N GLN A 154 27.87 12.90 -2.48
CA GLN A 154 27.33 14.09 -1.86
C GLN A 154 26.01 14.46 -2.55
N LEU A 155 24.92 14.48 -1.79
CA LEU A 155 23.61 14.80 -2.30
C LEU A 155 23.35 16.31 -2.26
N HIS A 156 22.63 16.80 -3.26
CA HIS A 156 22.16 18.18 -3.36
C HIS A 156 20.63 18.22 -3.33
N GLY A 157 20.07 19.24 -2.69
CA GLY A 157 18.64 19.52 -2.75
C GLY A 157 18.21 19.84 -4.19
N ILE A 158 17.04 19.32 -4.60
CA ILE A 158 16.46 19.57 -5.91
C ILE A 158 14.98 19.90 -5.81
N HIS A 159 14.47 20.56 -6.85
CA HIS A 159 13.03 20.57 -7.13
C HIS A 159 12.76 19.54 -8.24
N TYR A 160 11.90 18.55 -7.95
CA TYR A 160 11.54 17.50 -8.89
C TYR A 160 10.04 17.55 -9.22
N ASP A 161 9.73 17.81 -10.49
CA ASP A 161 8.37 17.67 -11.02
C ASP A 161 8.15 16.22 -11.44
N SER A 162 7.37 15.48 -10.64
CA SER A 162 7.06 14.08 -10.92
C SER A 162 6.04 13.98 -12.06
N PRO A 163 6.30 13.19 -13.11
CA PRO A 163 5.35 13.05 -14.22
C PRO A 163 4.07 12.31 -13.83
N VAL A 164 4.08 11.60 -12.71
CA VAL A 164 2.95 10.83 -12.18
C VAL A 164 2.86 10.97 -10.67
N ALA A 165 1.67 10.81 -10.10
CA ALA A 165 1.48 10.72 -8.66
C ALA A 165 2.05 9.39 -8.14
N SER A 166 3.16 9.44 -7.40
CA SER A 166 3.84 8.24 -6.91
C SER A 166 4.43 8.43 -5.51
N ALA A 167 3.72 7.94 -4.52
CA ALA A 167 4.20 8.01 -3.13
C ALA A 167 5.59 7.37 -2.92
N GLN A 168 5.94 6.35 -3.70
CA GLN A 168 7.25 5.69 -3.57
C GLN A 168 8.38 6.54 -4.11
N VAL A 169 8.18 7.22 -5.26
CA VAL A 169 9.16 8.15 -5.82
C VAL A 169 9.34 9.35 -4.89
N LYS A 170 8.22 9.98 -4.50
CA LYS A 170 8.22 11.08 -3.55
C LYS A 170 8.94 10.71 -2.24
N SER A 171 8.56 9.60 -1.61
CA SER A 171 9.18 9.15 -0.37
C SER A 171 10.68 8.90 -0.52
N CYS A 172 11.12 8.28 -1.63
CA CYS A 172 12.53 8.04 -1.93
C CYS A 172 13.33 9.35 -1.94
N LEU A 173 12.82 10.37 -2.64
CA LEU A 173 13.49 11.67 -2.75
C LEU A 173 13.46 12.47 -1.46
N LEU A 174 12.36 12.42 -0.71
CA LEU A 174 12.27 13.06 0.61
C LEU A 174 13.26 12.43 1.60
N LEU A 175 13.40 11.09 1.57
CA LEU A 175 14.38 10.38 2.41
C LEU A 175 15.83 10.72 2.01
N ALA A 176 16.14 10.82 0.73
CA ALA A 176 17.43 11.30 0.26
C ALA A 176 17.65 12.78 0.65
N GLY A 177 16.59 13.59 0.63
CA GLY A 177 16.61 14.99 1.03
C GLY A 177 17.01 15.24 2.49
N LEU A 178 16.85 14.25 3.38
CA LEU A 178 17.36 14.33 4.77
C LEU A 178 18.89 14.48 4.81
N TYR A 179 19.59 13.98 3.80
CA TYR A 179 21.07 13.94 3.68
C TYR A 179 21.61 14.97 2.69
N ALA A 180 20.74 15.69 1.99
CA ALA A 180 21.15 16.59 0.92
C ALA A 180 21.72 17.92 1.44
N ASP A 181 22.51 18.58 0.62
CA ASP A 181 22.88 19.98 0.82
C ASP A 181 21.77 20.88 0.25
N GLY A 182 20.90 21.36 1.13
CA GLY A 182 19.78 22.22 0.79
C GLY A 182 18.40 21.53 0.74
N GLU A 183 17.38 22.34 0.48
CA GLU A 183 15.97 21.92 0.45
C GLU A 183 15.67 21.02 -0.76
N THR A 184 14.95 19.95 -0.54
CA THR A 184 14.44 19.05 -1.59
C THR A 184 12.91 19.16 -1.65
N SER A 185 12.37 19.33 -2.86
CA SER A 185 10.92 19.35 -3.06
C SER A 185 10.47 18.46 -4.20
N VAL A 186 9.31 17.86 -4.04
CA VAL A 186 8.69 16.98 -5.04
C VAL A 186 7.28 17.46 -5.31
N THR A 187 7.02 17.89 -6.54
CA THR A 187 5.69 18.26 -7.02
C THR A 187 5.07 17.12 -7.80
N GLU A 188 3.88 16.72 -7.43
CA GLU A 188 3.08 15.69 -8.09
C GLU A 188 1.86 16.30 -8.78
N PRO A 189 1.39 15.72 -9.92
CA PRO A 189 0.19 16.22 -10.62
C PRO A 189 -1.09 16.10 -9.77
N SER A 190 -1.15 15.14 -8.88
CA SER A 190 -2.18 14.99 -7.84
C SER A 190 -1.55 14.41 -6.58
N LEU A 191 -2.17 14.63 -5.42
CA LEU A 191 -1.63 14.17 -4.14
C LEU A 191 -1.61 12.64 -4.06
N SER A 192 -0.43 12.04 -4.03
CA SER A 192 -0.26 10.64 -3.66
C SER A 192 -0.23 10.46 -2.13
N ARG A 193 -0.18 9.20 -1.65
CA ARG A 193 -0.07 8.85 -0.21
C ARG A 193 0.98 9.71 0.49
N ASN A 194 0.62 10.29 1.63
CA ASN A 194 1.43 11.25 2.37
C ASN A 194 1.93 10.74 3.74
N HIS A 195 1.93 9.43 3.96
CA HIS A 195 2.44 8.83 5.21
C HIS A 195 3.88 9.25 5.54
N THR A 196 4.75 9.41 4.52
CA THR A 196 6.13 9.87 4.72
C THR A 196 6.16 11.26 5.33
N GLU A 197 5.37 12.19 4.79
CA GLU A 197 5.29 13.56 5.25
C GLU A 197 4.76 13.63 6.69
N LEU A 198 3.67 12.91 6.96
CA LEU A 198 3.06 12.89 8.29
C LEU A 198 4.02 12.28 9.32
N MET A 199 4.55 11.09 9.04
CA MET A 199 5.41 10.37 9.98
C MET A 199 6.76 11.06 10.19
N LEU A 200 7.44 11.54 9.13
CA LEU A 200 8.72 12.25 9.29
C LEU A 200 8.55 13.52 10.14
N LYS A 201 7.40 14.20 10.04
CA LYS A 201 7.10 15.35 10.89
C LYS A 201 7.03 14.95 12.37
N GLU A 202 6.38 13.83 12.69
CA GLU A 202 6.33 13.29 14.07
C GLU A 202 7.73 12.88 14.57
N PHE A 203 8.59 12.35 13.69
CA PHE A 203 9.99 12.06 14.01
C PHE A 203 10.87 13.30 14.12
N GLY A 204 10.36 14.52 13.88
CA GLY A 204 11.05 15.79 14.07
C GLY A 204 11.67 16.40 12.82
N ALA A 205 11.42 15.87 11.61
CA ALA A 205 11.92 16.45 10.38
C ALA A 205 11.22 17.80 10.04
N ASP A 206 11.97 18.72 9.45
CA ASP A 206 11.42 19.95 8.85
C ASP A 206 10.83 19.61 7.47
N ILE A 207 9.59 19.16 7.49
CA ILE A 207 8.83 18.75 6.30
C ILE A 207 7.47 19.44 6.25
N ARG A 208 7.07 19.85 5.04
CA ARG A 208 5.78 20.50 4.81
C ARG A 208 5.19 20.10 3.45
N SER A 209 3.88 20.19 3.33
CA SER A 209 3.16 20.02 2.07
C SER A 209 2.45 21.32 1.71
N THR A 210 2.45 21.65 0.43
CA THR A 210 1.74 22.81 -0.13
C THR A 210 0.88 22.35 -1.29
N PHE A 211 -0.22 23.08 -1.52
CA PHE A 211 -1.18 22.79 -2.57
C PHE A 211 -1.34 24.01 -3.45
N GLU A 212 -1.35 23.82 -4.76
CA GLU A 212 -1.60 24.89 -5.71
C GLU A 212 -3.11 25.20 -5.77
N ILE A 213 -3.49 26.45 -5.55
CA ILE A 213 -4.90 26.86 -5.56
C ILE A 213 -5.48 26.69 -6.97
N GLY A 214 -6.59 25.95 -7.09
CA GLY A 214 -7.25 25.69 -8.38
C GLY A 214 -6.60 24.60 -9.23
N SER A 215 -5.69 23.81 -8.65
CA SER A 215 -5.02 22.70 -9.28
C SER A 215 -5.05 21.49 -8.35
N SER A 216 -4.91 20.26 -8.89
CA SER A 216 -4.71 19.05 -8.10
C SER A 216 -3.26 18.87 -7.64
N LYS A 217 -2.33 19.74 -8.09
CA LYS A 217 -0.91 19.60 -7.78
C LYS A 217 -0.62 19.76 -6.29
N ALA A 218 0.23 18.87 -5.81
CA ALA A 218 0.72 18.90 -4.44
C ALA A 218 2.24 18.85 -4.42
N THR A 219 2.87 19.65 -3.55
CA THR A 219 4.32 19.70 -3.38
C THR A 219 4.69 19.34 -1.95
N ALA A 220 5.48 18.29 -1.78
CA ALA A 220 6.12 17.98 -0.51
C ALA A 220 7.55 18.57 -0.49
N ILE A 221 7.92 19.19 0.61
CA ILE A 221 9.18 19.93 0.77
C ILE A 221 9.83 19.47 2.05
N ILE A 222 11.10 19.07 1.99
CA ILE A 222 11.89 18.66 3.14
C ILE A 222 13.22 19.45 3.17
N ARG A 223 13.66 19.78 4.38
CA ARG A 223 15.00 20.29 4.63
C ARG A 223 15.85 19.24 5.32
N PRO A 224 17.17 19.24 5.08
CA PRO A 224 18.07 18.39 5.84
C PRO A 224 17.93 18.72 7.33
N CYS A 225 18.03 17.69 8.16
CA CYS A 225 18.01 17.83 9.61
C CYS A 225 19.20 17.08 10.22
N GLU A 226 19.58 17.48 11.43
CA GLU A 226 20.71 16.83 12.15
C GLU A 226 20.25 15.51 12.77
N GLU A 227 19.00 15.46 13.25
CA GLU A 227 18.47 14.34 14.03
C GLU A 227 16.99 14.10 13.79
N LEU A 228 16.60 12.85 13.85
CA LEU A 228 15.23 12.37 14.04
C LEU A 228 15.15 11.68 15.39
N TYR A 229 13.97 11.60 16.00
CA TYR A 229 13.77 11.07 17.34
C TYR A 229 12.84 9.86 17.33
N GLY A 230 13.21 8.82 18.10
CA GLY A 230 12.39 7.62 18.27
C GLY A 230 11.00 7.94 18.81
N GLN A 231 10.02 7.14 18.40
CA GLN A 231 8.60 7.36 18.66
C GLN A 231 7.93 6.10 19.24
N GLU A 232 6.80 6.28 19.93
CA GLU A 232 5.86 5.20 20.20
C GLU A 232 4.71 5.31 19.19
N ILE A 233 4.48 4.26 18.38
CA ILE A 233 3.55 4.29 17.27
C ILE A 233 2.63 3.07 17.33
N THR A 234 1.32 3.30 17.33
CA THR A 234 0.34 2.26 17.04
C THR A 234 -0.03 2.35 15.56
N VAL A 235 0.32 1.35 14.79
CA VAL A 235 0.00 1.29 13.35
C VAL A 235 -1.50 1.10 13.18
N PRO A 236 -2.23 2.01 12.51
CA PRO A 236 -3.65 1.82 12.24
C PRO A 236 -3.89 0.64 11.31
N GLY A 237 -5.08 0.05 11.35
CA GLY A 237 -5.48 -1.00 10.43
C GLY A 237 -5.42 -0.54 8.96
N ASP A 238 -4.91 -1.41 8.09
CA ASP A 238 -4.75 -1.10 6.66
C ASP A 238 -6.12 -1.03 5.96
N ILE A 239 -6.45 0.14 5.41
CA ILE A 239 -7.69 0.34 4.65
C ILE A 239 -7.81 -0.64 3.46
N SER A 240 -6.68 -1.03 2.83
CA SER A 240 -6.69 -2.02 1.76
C SER A 240 -7.11 -3.41 2.26
N SER A 241 -6.75 -3.77 3.49
CA SER A 241 -7.19 -5.01 4.14
C SER A 241 -8.64 -4.90 4.63
N ALA A 242 -9.02 -3.74 5.19
CA ALA A 242 -10.39 -3.42 5.59
C ALA A 242 -11.37 -3.47 4.41
N ALA A 243 -10.93 -3.07 3.21
CA ALA A 243 -11.74 -3.00 1.99
C ALA A 243 -12.49 -4.29 1.68
N TYR A 244 -11.91 -5.45 1.97
CA TYR A 244 -12.55 -6.75 1.72
C TYR A 244 -13.71 -6.99 2.67
N PHE A 245 -13.58 -6.64 3.95
CA PHE A 245 -14.65 -6.76 4.95
C PHE A 245 -15.72 -5.68 4.77
N ILE A 246 -15.32 -4.48 4.33
CA ILE A 246 -16.26 -3.43 3.91
C ILE A 246 -17.10 -3.91 2.72
N ALA A 247 -16.46 -4.43 1.68
CA ALA A 247 -17.16 -4.98 0.52
C ALA A 247 -18.07 -6.16 0.91
N ALA A 248 -17.59 -7.10 1.73
CA ALA A 248 -18.39 -8.22 2.23
C ALA A 248 -19.63 -7.73 2.99
N GLY A 249 -19.48 -6.77 3.90
CA GLY A 249 -20.57 -6.18 4.67
C GLY A 249 -21.63 -5.51 3.77
N LEU A 250 -21.20 -4.91 2.64
CA LEU A 250 -22.11 -4.24 1.71
C LEU A 250 -22.87 -5.22 0.81
N ILE A 251 -22.21 -6.30 0.29
CA ILE A 251 -22.79 -7.15 -0.75
C ILE A 251 -23.38 -8.48 -0.23
N VAL A 252 -22.89 -8.99 0.92
CA VAL A 252 -23.47 -10.22 1.49
C VAL A 252 -24.77 -9.90 2.21
N PRO A 253 -25.90 -10.60 1.89
CA PRO A 253 -27.18 -10.33 2.50
C PRO A 253 -27.17 -10.45 4.04
N ASP A 254 -27.98 -9.61 4.70
CA ASP A 254 -28.20 -9.60 6.16
C ASP A 254 -26.92 -9.42 7.01
N SER A 255 -25.92 -8.72 6.48
CA SER A 255 -24.63 -8.49 7.14
C SER A 255 -24.58 -7.17 7.90
N GLU A 256 -23.85 -7.16 9.02
CA GLU A 256 -23.46 -5.98 9.79
C GLU A 256 -22.06 -6.23 10.37
N ILE A 257 -21.05 -5.52 9.87
CA ILE A 257 -19.64 -5.69 10.26
C ILE A 257 -19.10 -4.38 10.81
N LEU A 258 -18.46 -4.43 11.98
CA LEU A 258 -17.66 -3.33 12.53
C LEU A 258 -16.18 -3.62 12.29
N VAL A 259 -15.54 -2.84 11.42
CA VAL A 259 -14.09 -2.93 11.18
C VAL A 259 -13.42 -1.90 12.07
N GLU A 260 -12.66 -2.36 13.07
CA GLU A 260 -12.12 -1.50 14.13
C GLU A 260 -10.75 -0.90 13.75
N ASN A 261 -10.48 0.33 14.21
CA ASN A 261 -9.19 1.03 14.13
C ASN A 261 -8.60 1.17 12.71
N VAL A 262 -9.43 1.43 11.71
CA VAL A 262 -9.01 1.56 10.31
C VAL A 262 -8.38 2.91 10.06
N GLY A 263 -7.23 2.94 9.39
CA GLY A 263 -6.65 4.18 8.86
C GLY A 263 -7.53 4.78 7.77
N ILE A 264 -8.01 5.99 8.00
CA ILE A 264 -8.88 6.72 7.05
C ILE A 264 -8.19 7.97 6.49
N ASN A 265 -6.87 7.91 6.29
CA ASN A 265 -6.13 8.97 5.64
C ASN A 265 -6.77 9.32 4.28
N PRO A 266 -7.11 10.59 4.00
CA PRO A 266 -7.78 10.99 2.75
C PRO A 266 -7.03 10.56 1.48
N THR A 267 -5.70 10.41 1.55
CA THR A 267 -4.89 9.93 0.41
C THR A 267 -4.96 8.42 0.19
N ARG A 268 -5.73 7.70 1.03
CA ARG A 268 -5.87 6.24 1.03
C ARG A 268 -7.31 5.76 1.05
N ALA A 269 -8.21 6.56 1.59
CA ALA A 269 -9.57 6.14 1.91
C ALA A 269 -10.57 6.40 0.76
N GLY A 270 -10.11 6.47 -0.47
CA GLY A 270 -10.96 6.69 -1.64
C GLY A 270 -12.08 5.66 -1.79
N ILE A 271 -11.84 4.42 -1.34
CA ILE A 271 -12.86 3.37 -1.35
C ILE A 271 -14.09 3.74 -0.51
N LEU A 272 -13.93 4.43 0.62
CA LEU A 272 -15.08 4.84 1.45
C LEU A 272 -16.02 5.76 0.66
N ARG A 273 -15.43 6.72 -0.07
CA ARG A 273 -16.21 7.60 -0.95
C ARG A 273 -16.90 6.81 -2.08
N VAL A 274 -16.18 5.87 -2.71
CA VAL A 274 -16.79 5.03 -3.76
C VAL A 274 -17.95 4.22 -3.20
N CYS A 275 -17.82 3.66 -2.00
CA CYS A 275 -18.93 2.95 -1.34
C CYS A 275 -20.15 3.86 -1.10
N GLU A 276 -19.93 5.11 -0.62
CA GLU A 276 -20.99 6.11 -0.46
C GLU A 276 -21.61 6.47 -1.81
N ASP A 277 -20.80 6.74 -2.84
CA ASP A 277 -21.25 7.06 -4.20
C ASP A 277 -22.04 5.89 -4.85
N MET A 278 -21.80 4.66 -4.43
CA MET A 278 -22.57 3.47 -4.82
C MET A 278 -23.82 3.22 -3.96
N GLY A 279 -24.07 4.06 -2.95
CA GLY A 279 -25.22 3.92 -2.05
C GLY A 279 -25.03 2.93 -0.90
N GLY A 280 -23.80 2.66 -0.51
CA GLY A 280 -23.44 1.80 0.61
C GLY A 280 -23.78 2.42 1.98
N ASP A 281 -24.32 1.62 2.90
CA ASP A 281 -24.56 2.01 4.31
C ASP A 281 -23.26 1.84 5.10
N ILE A 282 -22.49 2.93 5.17
CA ILE A 282 -21.23 3.02 5.91
C ILE A 282 -21.34 4.15 6.95
N THR A 283 -20.91 3.87 8.17
CA THR A 283 -20.84 4.86 9.24
C THR A 283 -19.45 4.85 9.86
N LEU A 284 -18.80 6.01 9.91
CA LEU A 284 -17.55 6.19 10.63
C LEU A 284 -17.83 6.49 12.11
N LEU A 285 -17.26 5.71 13.00
CA LEU A 285 -17.39 5.83 14.44
C LEU A 285 -16.01 6.09 15.05
N ASN A 286 -15.97 6.72 16.24
CA ASN A 286 -14.75 6.91 17.02
C ASN A 286 -13.59 7.55 16.21
N GLU A 287 -13.92 8.51 15.33
CA GLU A 287 -12.89 9.22 14.55
C GLU A 287 -11.91 9.95 15.45
N ARG A 288 -10.62 9.78 15.19
CA ARG A 288 -9.52 10.39 15.93
C ARG A 288 -8.27 10.52 15.07
N THR A 289 -7.27 11.22 15.59
CA THR A 289 -5.94 11.34 14.97
C THR A 289 -4.89 10.83 15.94
N GLU A 290 -4.06 9.89 15.52
CA GLU A 290 -2.94 9.33 16.29
C GLU A 290 -1.70 9.29 15.38
N GLY A 291 -0.54 9.77 15.86
CA GLY A 291 0.70 9.79 15.09
C GLY A 291 0.58 10.52 13.74
N GLY A 292 -0.27 11.55 13.65
CA GLY A 292 -0.55 12.28 12.42
C GLY A 292 -1.55 11.59 11.46
N GLU A 293 -1.93 10.34 11.72
CA GLU A 293 -2.87 9.57 10.88
C GLU A 293 -4.30 9.64 11.42
N ARG A 294 -5.28 9.79 10.51
CA ARG A 294 -6.70 9.72 10.85
C ARG A 294 -7.13 8.26 10.93
N ILE A 295 -7.88 7.93 11.98
CA ILE A 295 -8.34 6.57 12.29
C ILE A 295 -9.84 6.63 12.63
N ALA A 296 -10.58 5.60 12.22
CA ALA A 296 -11.98 5.40 12.62
C ALA A 296 -12.31 3.91 12.73
N ASP A 297 -13.42 3.62 13.39
CA ASP A 297 -14.09 2.33 13.26
C ASP A 297 -15.13 2.45 12.14
N VAL A 298 -15.15 1.51 11.21
CA VAL A 298 -16.02 1.52 10.03
C VAL A 298 -17.15 0.51 10.23
N LEU A 299 -18.36 1.00 10.48
CA LEU A 299 -19.57 0.16 10.56
C LEU A 299 -20.21 0.07 9.18
N VAL A 300 -20.43 -1.16 8.71
CA VAL A 300 -20.92 -1.46 7.36
C VAL A 300 -22.13 -2.38 7.43
N ARG A 301 -23.17 -2.09 6.63
CA ARG A 301 -24.38 -2.92 6.52
C ARG A 301 -24.70 -3.26 5.08
N THR A 302 -25.36 -4.41 4.89
CA THR A 302 -25.84 -4.83 3.57
C THR A 302 -26.63 -3.72 2.88
N SER A 303 -26.29 -3.45 1.63
CA SER A 303 -26.83 -2.34 0.85
C SER A 303 -27.22 -2.75 -0.56
N ARG A 304 -28.16 -2.03 -1.15
CA ARG A 304 -28.44 -2.11 -2.59
C ARG A 304 -27.54 -1.13 -3.32
N LEU A 305 -26.44 -1.64 -3.84
CA LEU A 305 -25.46 -0.83 -4.55
C LEU A 305 -25.94 -0.50 -5.97
N HIS A 306 -25.53 0.67 -6.47
CA HIS A 306 -25.74 1.08 -7.87
C HIS A 306 -24.43 1.47 -8.53
N GLY A 307 -24.41 1.42 -9.87
CA GLY A 307 -23.24 1.76 -10.67
C GLY A 307 -22.83 3.23 -10.53
N THR A 308 -21.55 3.49 -10.67
CA THR A 308 -20.94 4.84 -10.60
C THR A 308 -19.75 4.97 -11.54
N THR A 309 -19.23 6.20 -11.71
CA THR A 309 -17.98 6.45 -12.46
C THR A 309 -16.87 6.78 -11.48
N ILE A 310 -15.72 6.09 -11.64
CA ILE A 310 -14.53 6.21 -10.80
C ILE A 310 -13.38 6.63 -11.71
N GLU A 311 -12.95 7.88 -11.62
CA GLU A 311 -11.95 8.48 -12.52
C GLU A 311 -11.20 9.64 -11.87
N GLY A 312 -10.08 10.04 -12.44
CA GLY A 312 -9.34 11.24 -12.05
C GLY A 312 -8.62 11.10 -10.70
N ASP A 313 -8.68 12.16 -9.90
CA ASP A 313 -7.88 12.31 -8.67
C ASP A 313 -8.20 11.31 -7.55
N ILE A 314 -9.32 10.60 -7.64
CA ILE A 314 -9.65 9.56 -6.66
C ILE A 314 -8.83 8.28 -6.89
N ILE A 315 -8.44 7.98 -8.13
CA ILE A 315 -7.75 6.74 -8.50
C ILE A 315 -6.48 6.48 -7.67
N PRO A 316 -5.56 7.44 -7.48
CA PRO A 316 -4.39 7.21 -6.62
C PRO A 316 -4.71 6.84 -5.18
N THR A 317 -5.89 7.22 -4.68
CA THR A 317 -6.32 6.99 -3.29
C THR A 317 -6.95 5.62 -3.05
N LEU A 318 -7.22 4.86 -4.13
CA LEU A 318 -7.89 3.56 -4.09
C LEU A 318 -7.38 2.56 -5.15
N ILE A 319 -6.28 2.85 -5.82
CA ILE A 319 -5.76 2.02 -6.93
C ILE A 319 -5.59 0.54 -6.56
N ASP A 320 -5.23 0.28 -5.31
CA ASP A 320 -5.02 -1.06 -4.81
C ASP A 320 -6.34 -1.77 -4.41
N GLU A 321 -7.41 -1.04 -4.22
CA GLU A 321 -8.76 -1.52 -3.87
C GLU A 321 -9.63 -1.79 -5.11
N ILE A 322 -9.20 -1.39 -6.30
CA ILE A 322 -9.98 -1.58 -7.55
C ILE A 322 -10.42 -3.03 -7.76
N PRO A 323 -9.63 -4.08 -7.47
CA PRO A 323 -10.12 -5.45 -7.63
C PRO A 323 -11.38 -5.76 -6.81
N VAL A 324 -11.45 -5.34 -5.56
CA VAL A 324 -12.65 -5.57 -4.72
C VAL A 324 -13.78 -4.59 -5.06
N ILE A 325 -13.46 -3.37 -5.49
CA ILE A 325 -14.45 -2.43 -6.04
C ILE A 325 -15.13 -3.01 -7.29
N ALA A 326 -14.38 -3.68 -8.16
CA ALA A 326 -14.94 -4.36 -9.34
C ALA A 326 -15.89 -5.50 -8.94
N VAL A 327 -15.63 -6.20 -7.84
CA VAL A 327 -16.55 -7.19 -7.28
C VAL A 327 -17.84 -6.53 -6.77
N MET A 328 -17.73 -5.42 -6.03
CA MET A 328 -18.92 -4.65 -5.62
C MET A 328 -19.73 -4.15 -6.84
N ALA A 329 -19.02 -3.66 -7.87
CA ALA A 329 -19.65 -3.20 -9.12
C ALA A 329 -20.37 -4.32 -9.86
N ALA A 330 -19.88 -5.56 -9.83
CA ALA A 330 -20.54 -6.71 -10.43
C ALA A 330 -21.89 -7.03 -9.73
N MET A 331 -22.00 -6.71 -8.44
CA MET A 331 -23.23 -6.88 -7.64
C MET A 331 -24.15 -5.66 -7.69
N ALA A 332 -23.66 -4.50 -8.11
CA ALA A 332 -24.41 -3.24 -8.17
C ALA A 332 -25.41 -3.20 -9.32
N GLU A 333 -26.54 -2.54 -9.15
CA GLU A 333 -27.48 -2.29 -10.25
C GLU A 333 -26.93 -1.22 -11.21
N GLY A 334 -26.90 -1.51 -12.51
CA GLY A 334 -26.48 -0.59 -13.56
C GLY A 334 -24.99 -0.73 -13.93
N THR A 335 -24.41 0.33 -14.47
CA THR A 335 -23.06 0.33 -15.03
C THR A 335 -22.09 1.09 -14.15
N THR A 336 -20.96 0.44 -13.81
CA THR A 336 -19.80 1.09 -13.20
C THR A 336 -18.69 1.24 -14.24
N VAL A 337 -18.10 2.44 -14.31
CA VAL A 337 -17.00 2.75 -15.21
C VAL A 337 -15.77 3.14 -14.39
N ILE A 338 -14.66 2.43 -14.58
CA ILE A 338 -13.37 2.72 -13.96
C ILE A 338 -12.41 3.19 -15.06
N LYS A 339 -11.79 4.36 -14.89
CA LYS A 339 -10.82 4.95 -15.83
C LYS A 339 -9.57 5.45 -15.10
N ASP A 340 -8.59 5.94 -15.85
CA ASP A 340 -7.35 6.54 -15.34
C ASP A 340 -6.54 5.59 -14.43
N ALA A 341 -6.77 4.28 -14.53
CA ALA A 341 -6.18 3.25 -13.68
C ALA A 341 -5.12 2.40 -14.40
N ALA A 342 -4.45 2.96 -15.45
CA ALA A 342 -3.44 2.23 -16.25
C ALA A 342 -2.30 1.63 -15.42
N GLU A 343 -2.02 2.18 -14.23
CA GLU A 343 -0.99 1.63 -13.32
C GLU A 343 -1.33 0.21 -12.81
N LEU A 344 -2.57 -0.24 -12.90
CA LEU A 344 -2.98 -1.61 -12.59
C LEU A 344 -2.28 -2.66 -13.47
N LYS A 345 -1.88 -2.29 -14.70
CA LYS A 345 -1.19 -3.19 -15.63
C LYS A 345 0.24 -3.58 -15.22
N VAL A 346 0.85 -2.79 -14.34
CA VAL A 346 2.25 -2.96 -13.92
C VAL A 346 2.38 -3.32 -12.44
N LYS A 347 1.31 -3.83 -11.84
CA LYS A 347 1.29 -4.36 -10.47
C LYS A 347 1.86 -5.80 -10.44
N GLU A 348 1.47 -6.60 -9.46
CA GLU A 348 1.86 -8.01 -9.33
C GLU A 348 1.42 -8.83 -10.55
N THR A 349 0.26 -8.49 -11.10
CA THR A 349 -0.30 -8.97 -12.39
C THR A 349 -0.77 -7.76 -13.20
N ASP A 350 -1.15 -7.95 -14.46
CA ASP A 350 -2.08 -7.03 -15.12
C ASP A 350 -3.46 -7.21 -14.48
N ARG A 351 -3.75 -6.35 -13.47
CA ARG A 351 -4.98 -6.45 -12.69
C ARG A 351 -6.23 -6.10 -13.50
N ILE A 352 -6.12 -5.32 -14.58
CA ILE A 352 -7.25 -5.06 -15.47
C ILE A 352 -7.67 -6.37 -16.14
N GLU A 353 -6.72 -7.06 -16.76
CA GLU A 353 -6.96 -8.34 -17.42
C GLU A 353 -7.42 -9.42 -16.42
N THR A 354 -6.68 -9.59 -15.33
CA THR A 354 -6.95 -10.65 -14.34
C THR A 354 -8.33 -10.48 -13.68
N VAL A 355 -8.73 -9.26 -13.32
CA VAL A 355 -10.05 -8.98 -12.75
C VAL A 355 -11.16 -9.23 -13.77
N THR A 356 -11.02 -8.71 -15.00
CA THR A 356 -12.05 -8.86 -16.03
C THR A 356 -12.24 -10.29 -16.47
N ASP A 357 -11.17 -11.07 -16.56
CA ASP A 357 -11.25 -12.49 -16.95
C ASP A 357 -11.96 -13.33 -15.88
N ASN A 358 -11.60 -13.13 -14.59
CA ASN A 358 -12.26 -13.85 -13.51
C ASN A 358 -13.75 -13.42 -13.37
N LEU A 359 -14.08 -12.13 -13.48
CA LEU A 359 -15.48 -11.68 -13.46
C LEU A 359 -16.30 -12.23 -14.65
N LYS A 360 -15.73 -12.27 -15.86
CA LYS A 360 -16.36 -12.90 -17.02
C LYS A 360 -16.62 -14.40 -16.78
N ALA A 361 -15.62 -15.09 -16.23
CA ALA A 361 -15.77 -16.50 -15.89
C ALA A 361 -16.92 -16.73 -14.90
N MET A 362 -17.11 -15.81 -13.95
CA MET A 362 -18.24 -15.84 -13.00
C MET A 362 -19.59 -15.41 -13.62
N GLY A 363 -19.64 -15.03 -14.91
CA GLY A 363 -20.86 -14.64 -15.63
C GLY A 363 -21.18 -13.14 -15.59
N CYS A 364 -20.27 -12.30 -15.10
CA CYS A 364 -20.44 -10.85 -15.13
C CYS A 364 -20.20 -10.30 -16.55
N ASP A 365 -21.01 -9.30 -16.93
CA ASP A 365 -20.83 -8.55 -18.17
C ASP A 365 -19.82 -7.42 -17.93
N VAL A 366 -18.57 -7.70 -18.24
CA VAL A 366 -17.45 -6.77 -18.03
C VAL A 366 -16.58 -6.65 -19.28
N THR A 367 -16.13 -5.43 -19.58
CA THR A 367 -15.25 -5.12 -20.71
C THR A 367 -14.02 -4.37 -20.22
N PRO A 368 -12.78 -4.88 -20.43
CA PRO A 368 -11.57 -4.12 -20.16
C PRO A 368 -11.45 -2.94 -21.12
N THR A 369 -10.89 -1.83 -20.64
CA THR A 369 -10.49 -0.67 -21.46
C THR A 369 -8.96 -0.52 -21.42
N GLU A 370 -8.44 0.48 -22.13
CA GLU A 370 -6.99 0.73 -22.14
C GLU A 370 -6.44 1.03 -20.74
N ASP A 371 -7.22 1.68 -19.89
CA ASP A 371 -6.81 2.20 -18.58
C ASP A 371 -7.78 1.86 -17.45
N GLY A 372 -8.67 0.87 -17.66
CA GLY A 372 -9.66 0.48 -16.66
C GLY A 372 -10.64 -0.57 -17.14
N MET A 373 -11.92 -0.45 -16.75
CA MET A 373 -12.95 -1.41 -17.14
C MET A 373 -14.36 -0.83 -17.03
N ILE A 374 -15.29 -1.41 -17.79
CA ILE A 374 -16.73 -1.14 -17.74
C ILE A 374 -17.43 -2.39 -17.25
N ILE A 375 -18.19 -2.28 -16.16
CA ILE A 375 -18.86 -3.41 -15.49
C ILE A 375 -20.37 -3.14 -15.51
N ASN A 376 -21.14 -4.01 -16.15
CA ASN A 376 -22.61 -4.01 -16.12
C ASN A 376 -23.05 -5.04 -15.08
N GLY A 377 -23.33 -4.56 -13.87
CA GLY A 377 -23.64 -5.40 -12.71
C GLY A 377 -25.10 -5.82 -12.60
N GLY A 378 -25.47 -6.36 -11.44
CA GLY A 378 -26.82 -6.76 -11.11
C GLY A 378 -27.25 -8.13 -11.63
N ARG A 379 -26.32 -8.90 -12.20
CA ARG A 379 -26.55 -10.31 -12.59
C ARG A 379 -25.99 -11.26 -11.54
N PRO A 380 -26.63 -12.44 -11.32
CA PRO A 380 -26.06 -13.46 -10.46
C PRO A 380 -24.64 -13.87 -10.91
N LEU A 381 -23.74 -13.96 -9.95
CA LEU A 381 -22.41 -14.55 -10.18
C LEU A 381 -22.49 -16.04 -9.93
N HIS A 382 -21.66 -16.82 -10.65
CA HIS A 382 -21.61 -18.27 -10.54
C HIS A 382 -20.22 -18.72 -10.05
N GLY A 383 -20.20 -19.77 -9.21
CA GLY A 383 -18.99 -20.36 -8.70
C GLY A 383 -18.14 -21.00 -9.79
N VAL A 384 -16.85 -20.65 -9.81
CA VAL A 384 -15.86 -21.10 -10.79
C VAL A 384 -14.49 -21.25 -10.13
N SER A 385 -13.50 -21.77 -10.88
CA SER A 385 -12.10 -21.68 -10.45
C SER A 385 -11.54 -20.29 -10.76
N ILE A 386 -11.06 -19.60 -9.75
CA ILE A 386 -10.45 -18.27 -9.84
C ILE A 386 -8.93 -18.42 -10.02
N HIS A 387 -8.39 -17.82 -11.07
CA HIS A 387 -6.97 -17.76 -11.35
C HIS A 387 -6.38 -16.50 -10.71
N THR A 388 -5.67 -16.66 -9.59
CA THR A 388 -5.09 -15.53 -8.86
C THR A 388 -3.78 -15.03 -9.45
N LEU A 389 -3.09 -15.89 -10.20
CA LEU A 389 -1.74 -15.64 -10.74
C LEU A 389 -0.76 -15.19 -9.62
N LEU A 390 -0.94 -15.70 -8.41
CA LEU A 390 -0.20 -15.36 -7.18
C LEU A 390 -0.40 -13.92 -6.71
N ASP A 391 -1.38 -13.18 -7.26
CA ASP A 391 -1.74 -11.84 -6.77
C ASP A 391 -2.70 -11.95 -5.57
N HIS A 392 -2.22 -11.56 -4.41
CA HIS A 392 -2.95 -11.61 -3.14
C HIS A 392 -4.25 -10.78 -3.17
N ARG A 393 -4.27 -9.66 -3.91
CA ARG A 393 -5.49 -8.81 -4.01
C ARG A 393 -6.56 -9.44 -4.87
N ILE A 394 -6.17 -10.17 -5.90
CA ILE A 394 -7.10 -10.98 -6.69
C ILE A 394 -7.67 -12.11 -5.82
N ALA A 395 -6.81 -12.82 -5.09
CA ALA A 395 -7.28 -13.89 -4.19
C ALA A 395 -8.31 -13.39 -3.18
N MET A 396 -8.02 -12.29 -2.48
CA MET A 396 -8.93 -11.74 -1.46
C MET A 396 -10.22 -11.17 -2.09
N ALA A 397 -10.13 -10.40 -3.19
CA ALA A 397 -11.30 -9.83 -3.85
C ALA A 397 -12.28 -10.91 -4.33
N PHE A 398 -11.76 -11.95 -4.98
CA PHE A 398 -12.60 -13.04 -5.47
C PHE A 398 -13.04 -14.02 -4.38
N SER A 399 -12.38 -14.05 -3.22
CA SER A 399 -12.93 -14.70 -2.03
C SER A 399 -14.19 -14.00 -1.56
N ILE A 400 -14.26 -12.66 -1.62
CA ILE A 400 -15.49 -11.92 -1.33
C ILE A 400 -16.57 -12.17 -2.39
N ALA A 401 -16.22 -12.20 -3.68
CA ALA A 401 -17.16 -12.56 -4.75
C ALA A 401 -17.76 -13.97 -4.55
N ALA A 402 -16.96 -14.91 -4.06
CA ALA A 402 -17.42 -16.28 -3.79
C ALA A 402 -18.56 -16.37 -2.77
N LEU A 403 -18.66 -15.40 -1.85
CA LEU A 403 -19.68 -15.39 -0.80
C LEU A 403 -21.07 -15.05 -1.30
N VAL A 404 -21.17 -14.50 -2.50
CA VAL A 404 -22.44 -14.12 -3.14
C VAL A 404 -22.68 -14.87 -4.45
N ALA A 405 -21.73 -15.70 -4.88
CA ALA A 405 -21.81 -16.47 -6.12
C ALA A 405 -22.61 -17.77 -5.90
N GLU A 406 -23.47 -18.13 -6.85
CA GLU A 406 -24.20 -19.39 -6.83
C GLU A 406 -23.26 -20.59 -7.07
N GLY A 407 -23.29 -21.57 -6.18
CA GLY A 407 -22.43 -22.76 -6.25
C GLY A 407 -21.10 -22.59 -5.50
N THR A 408 -20.11 -23.38 -5.86
CA THR A 408 -18.81 -23.41 -5.21
C THR A 408 -17.76 -22.70 -6.04
N THR A 409 -17.05 -21.76 -5.43
CA THR A 409 -15.89 -21.08 -6.05
C THR A 409 -14.61 -21.64 -5.47
N LYS A 410 -13.65 -21.94 -6.34
CA LYS A 410 -12.33 -22.43 -5.96
C LYS A 410 -11.28 -21.34 -6.21
N ILE A 411 -10.68 -20.83 -5.13
CA ILE A 411 -9.56 -19.88 -5.22
C ILE A 411 -8.25 -20.67 -5.38
N LEU A 412 -7.64 -20.60 -6.56
CA LEU A 412 -6.34 -21.23 -6.82
C LEU A 412 -5.23 -20.41 -6.13
N ASP A 413 -4.17 -21.09 -5.68
CA ASP A 413 -3.03 -20.45 -5.02
C ASP A 413 -3.41 -19.47 -3.88
N SER A 414 -4.49 -19.80 -3.13
CA SER A 414 -5.07 -18.95 -2.09
C SER A 414 -4.08 -18.48 -1.01
N LYS A 415 -2.97 -19.22 -0.78
CA LYS A 415 -1.92 -18.84 0.16
C LYS A 415 -1.14 -17.57 -0.23
N CYS A 416 -1.29 -17.07 -1.45
CA CYS A 416 -0.66 -15.80 -1.84
C CYS A 416 -1.16 -14.62 -0.99
N VAL A 417 -2.28 -14.74 -0.28
CA VAL A 417 -2.76 -13.73 0.68
C VAL A 417 -1.75 -13.44 1.81
N ASP A 418 -0.89 -14.41 2.14
CA ASP A 418 0.12 -14.28 3.21
C ASP A 418 1.13 -13.14 2.96
N VAL A 419 1.22 -12.66 1.73
CA VAL A 419 2.08 -11.52 1.36
C VAL A 419 1.67 -10.23 2.08
N SER A 420 0.37 -10.02 2.28
CA SER A 420 -0.14 -8.77 2.86
C SER A 420 -1.17 -8.98 3.98
N TYR A 421 -1.80 -10.14 4.06
CA TYR A 421 -2.79 -10.45 5.08
C TYR A 421 -2.76 -11.94 5.45
N PRO A 422 -1.76 -12.40 6.23
CA PRO A 422 -1.58 -13.82 6.56
C PRO A 422 -2.79 -14.46 7.23
N THR A 423 -3.55 -13.70 8.04
CA THR A 423 -4.72 -14.18 8.78
C THR A 423 -6.05 -13.89 8.07
N PHE A 424 -6.05 -13.61 6.76
CA PHE A 424 -7.27 -13.20 6.03
C PHE A 424 -8.41 -14.20 6.18
N TYR A 425 -8.16 -15.47 5.94
CA TYR A 425 -9.19 -16.50 6.04
C TYR A 425 -9.62 -16.78 7.48
N ASP A 426 -8.70 -16.72 8.44
CA ASP A 426 -9.01 -16.90 9.87
C ASP A 426 -9.89 -15.75 10.37
N THR A 427 -9.59 -14.50 9.95
CA THR A 427 -10.40 -13.33 10.29
C THR A 427 -11.79 -13.44 9.67
N PHE A 428 -11.88 -14.01 8.47
CA PHE A 428 -13.14 -14.24 7.79
C PHE A 428 -14.02 -15.26 8.51
N GLU A 429 -13.44 -16.35 8.99
CA GLU A 429 -14.13 -17.40 9.75
C GLU A 429 -14.74 -16.88 11.07
N GLN A 430 -14.18 -15.82 11.66
CA GLN A 430 -14.72 -15.20 12.88
C GLN A 430 -16.08 -14.50 12.67
N LEU A 431 -16.45 -14.18 11.42
CA LEU A 431 -17.70 -13.51 11.07
C LEU A 431 -18.83 -14.51 10.69
N LEU A 432 -18.49 -15.78 10.51
CA LEU A 432 -19.42 -16.85 10.21
C LEU A 432 -20.04 -17.40 11.50
#